data_0aef38db08c298dab1788ca5f831c4df
#
_entry.id   0aef38db08c298dab1788ca5f831c4df
#
_cell.length_a   1.000
_cell.length_b   1.000
_cell.length_c   1.000
_cell.angle_alpha   90.00
_cell.angle_beta   90.00
_cell.angle_gamma   90.00
#
_symmetry.space_group_name_H-M   'P 1'
#
loop_
_entity.id
_entity.type
_entity.pdbx_description
1 polymer ?
#
loop_
_entity_poly.entity_id
_entity_poly.type
_entity_poly.pdbx_seq_one_letter_code
_entity_poly.pdbx_strand_id
1 'polypeptide(L)'
;TNSESVGQFLRDAFTAKGGTIVADEQCQDGDVDFRAQLANIGAKNPDIVFVIMNDYAKNATFAKQAREMGIDCMLMGHDGWDSAQLAGEAEGALENCLYVSRIGFNSPDAKAFGERVAKEYGISMEAECLFGYDGVNWIVDAINRAGSADPTAIRDALEQTEVFEGLIGTLVMDPATHNPSMACALYECHGDSFEFK
;
A
#
# COMPACT_ATOMS: atom_id res chain seq x y z
N THR A 1 -2.13 -15.76 -3.92
CA THR A 1 -2.86 -14.47 -3.81
C THR A 1 -1.88 -13.29 -3.76
N ASN A 2 -2.38 -12.04 -3.89
CA ASN A 2 -1.54 -10.85 -3.75
C ASN A 2 -0.87 -10.80 -2.37
N SER A 3 -1.63 -11.01 -1.31
CA SER A 3 -1.10 -11.01 0.08
C SER A 3 -0.01 -12.06 0.30
N GLU A 4 -0.12 -13.25 -0.28
CA GLU A 4 0.95 -14.28 -0.20
C GLU A 4 2.24 -13.82 -0.88
N SER A 5 2.12 -13.20 -2.06
CA SER A 5 3.29 -12.67 -2.79
C SER A 5 3.97 -11.54 -2.01
N VAL A 6 3.19 -10.58 -1.50
CA VAL A 6 3.71 -9.49 -0.65
C VAL A 6 4.36 -10.05 0.61
N GLY A 7 3.72 -11.05 1.27
CA GLY A 7 4.26 -11.72 2.43
C GLY A 7 5.59 -12.43 2.15
N GLN A 8 5.74 -13.06 0.98
CA GLN A 8 6.99 -13.69 0.60
C GLN A 8 8.11 -12.66 0.41
N PHE A 9 7.85 -11.59 -0.34
CA PHE A 9 8.83 -10.51 -0.52
C PHE A 9 9.25 -9.87 0.81
N LEU A 10 8.29 -9.65 1.71
CA LEU A 10 8.59 -9.13 3.04
C LEU A 10 9.49 -10.07 3.84
N ARG A 11 9.18 -11.37 3.88
CA ARG A 11 10.02 -12.39 4.56
C ARG A 11 11.45 -12.37 4.05
N ASP A 12 11.61 -12.39 2.73
CA ASP A 12 12.93 -12.43 2.10
C ASP A 12 13.71 -11.15 2.39
N ALA A 13 13.10 -9.99 2.24
CA ALA A 13 13.73 -8.69 2.48
C ALA A 13 14.07 -8.47 3.96
N PHE A 14 13.16 -8.81 4.87
CA PHE A 14 13.34 -8.65 6.32
C PHE A 14 14.47 -9.54 6.84
N THR A 15 14.47 -10.83 6.43
CA THR A 15 15.50 -11.78 6.81
C THR A 15 16.88 -11.41 6.24
N ALA A 16 16.94 -10.95 4.97
CA ALA A 16 18.16 -10.48 4.35
C ALA A 16 18.78 -9.26 5.08
N LYS A 17 17.97 -8.49 5.79
CA LYS A 17 18.41 -7.36 6.63
C LYS A 17 18.71 -7.76 8.10
N GLY A 18 18.66 -9.04 8.42
CA GLY A 18 18.97 -9.57 9.76
C GLY A 18 17.76 -9.65 10.69
N GLY A 19 16.55 -9.44 10.19
CA GLY A 19 15.33 -9.65 10.95
C GLY A 19 15.06 -11.12 11.21
N THR A 20 14.39 -11.44 12.31
CA THR A 20 13.99 -12.80 12.67
C THR A 20 12.47 -12.91 12.66
N ILE A 21 11.94 -13.86 11.89
CA ILE A 21 10.51 -14.15 11.86
C ILE A 21 10.22 -15.21 12.93
N VAL A 22 9.44 -14.81 13.93
CA VAL A 22 9.12 -15.66 15.10
C VAL A 22 7.74 -16.33 14.98
N ALA A 23 6.86 -15.80 14.12
CA ALA A 23 5.57 -16.38 13.78
C ALA A 23 5.21 -16.02 12.33
N ASP A 24 4.48 -16.89 11.66
CA ASP A 24 3.94 -16.67 10.32
C ASP A 24 2.56 -17.36 10.26
N GLU A 25 1.51 -16.54 10.27
CA GLU A 25 0.14 -17.00 10.38
C GLU A 25 -0.65 -16.58 9.13
N GLN A 26 -1.66 -17.37 8.80
CA GLN A 26 -2.53 -17.11 7.66
C GLN A 26 -3.99 -17.05 8.09
N CYS A 27 -4.77 -16.24 7.38
CA CYS A 27 -6.22 -16.19 7.49
C CYS A 27 -6.88 -16.40 6.13
N GLN A 28 -8.16 -16.75 6.14
CA GLN A 28 -8.96 -16.90 4.93
C GLN A 28 -9.74 -15.61 4.63
N ASP A 29 -10.15 -15.43 3.38
CA ASP A 29 -10.88 -14.22 2.97
C ASP A 29 -12.20 -14.00 3.75
N GLY A 30 -12.82 -15.05 4.26
CA GLY A 30 -14.05 -14.99 5.06
C GLY A 30 -13.86 -14.74 6.55
N ASP A 31 -12.61 -14.77 7.05
CA ASP A 31 -12.36 -14.67 8.48
C ASP A 31 -12.62 -13.27 9.01
N VAL A 32 -13.27 -13.21 10.16
CA VAL A 32 -13.54 -12.00 10.96
C VAL A 32 -13.12 -12.16 12.42
N ASP A 33 -12.60 -13.33 12.78
CA ASP A 33 -12.06 -13.64 14.12
C ASP A 33 -10.62 -14.16 13.95
N PHE A 34 -9.67 -13.39 14.44
CA PHE A 34 -8.23 -13.63 14.32
C PHE A 34 -7.58 -14.08 15.62
N ARG A 35 -8.39 -14.37 16.67
CA ARG A 35 -7.88 -14.66 18.02
C ARG A 35 -6.99 -15.92 18.05
N ALA A 36 -7.26 -16.90 17.19
CA ALA A 36 -6.41 -18.09 17.11
C ALA A 36 -4.99 -17.76 16.61
N GLN A 37 -4.90 -16.98 15.51
CA GLN A 37 -3.64 -16.51 14.98
C GLN A 37 -2.93 -15.57 15.96
N LEU A 38 -3.69 -14.64 16.56
CA LEU A 38 -3.16 -13.70 17.55
C LEU A 38 -2.63 -14.41 18.80
N ALA A 39 -3.25 -15.49 19.26
CA ALA A 39 -2.73 -16.29 20.37
C ALA A 39 -1.36 -16.90 20.04
N ASN A 40 -1.19 -17.42 18.82
CA ASN A 40 0.10 -17.97 18.35
C ASN A 40 1.16 -16.88 18.24
N ILE A 41 0.81 -15.71 17.66
CA ILE A 41 1.68 -14.55 17.51
C ILE A 41 2.09 -14.03 18.90
N GLY A 42 1.12 -13.77 19.79
CA GLY A 42 1.36 -13.22 21.12
C GLY A 42 2.25 -14.11 21.99
N ALA A 43 2.12 -15.45 21.87
CA ALA A 43 2.97 -16.40 22.58
C ALA A 43 4.46 -16.28 22.19
N LYS A 44 4.80 -15.62 21.07
CA LYS A 44 6.16 -15.39 20.61
C LYS A 44 6.73 -14.04 21.02
N ASN A 45 5.90 -13.17 21.62
CA ASN A 45 6.27 -11.82 22.05
C ASN A 45 7.07 -11.05 20.97
N PRO A 46 6.49 -10.80 19.79
CA PRO A 46 7.16 -10.12 18.71
C PRO A 46 7.36 -8.63 19.00
N ASP A 47 8.41 -8.03 18.43
CA ASP A 47 8.64 -6.59 18.47
C ASP A 47 7.69 -5.83 17.50
N ILE A 48 7.30 -6.50 16.41
CA ILE A 48 6.43 -5.95 15.36
C ILE A 48 5.59 -7.07 14.73
N VAL A 49 4.38 -6.74 14.34
CA VAL A 49 3.52 -7.63 13.54
C VAL A 49 3.22 -6.96 12.20
N PHE A 50 3.68 -7.58 11.10
CA PHE A 50 3.31 -7.17 9.76
C PHE A 50 1.94 -7.74 9.39
N VAL A 51 1.00 -6.86 9.04
CA VAL A 51 -0.39 -7.22 8.72
C VAL A 51 -0.62 -7.01 7.23
N ILE A 52 -0.76 -8.12 6.49
CA ILE A 52 -0.83 -8.12 5.03
C ILE A 52 -2.21 -8.61 4.58
N MET A 53 -3.20 -7.75 4.70
CA MET A 53 -4.56 -7.98 4.24
C MET A 53 -5.04 -6.79 3.42
N ASN A 54 -5.75 -7.04 2.31
CA ASN A 54 -6.22 -6.01 1.39
C ASN A 54 -7.59 -5.40 1.77
N ASP A 55 -8.17 -5.85 2.87
CA ASP A 55 -9.48 -5.41 3.35
C ASP A 55 -9.29 -4.55 4.62
N TYR A 56 -9.59 -3.25 4.53
CA TYR A 56 -9.40 -2.31 5.64
C TYR A 56 -10.27 -2.63 6.86
N ALA A 57 -11.52 -3.11 6.67
CA ALA A 57 -12.38 -3.47 7.80
C ALA A 57 -11.85 -4.69 8.57
N LYS A 58 -11.23 -5.64 7.87
CA LYS A 58 -10.53 -6.76 8.50
C LYS A 58 -9.26 -6.31 9.21
N ASN A 59 -8.50 -5.38 8.64
CA ASN A 59 -7.33 -4.79 9.28
C ASN A 59 -7.72 -4.08 10.60
N ALA A 60 -8.82 -3.32 10.60
CA ALA A 60 -9.35 -2.68 11.81
C ALA A 60 -9.77 -3.72 12.86
N THR A 61 -10.47 -4.77 12.44
CA THR A 61 -10.90 -5.86 13.31
C THR A 61 -9.71 -6.61 13.92
N PHE A 62 -8.69 -6.91 13.10
CA PHE A 62 -7.46 -7.54 13.55
C PHE A 62 -6.75 -6.68 14.61
N ALA A 63 -6.61 -5.39 14.34
CA ALA A 63 -5.96 -4.47 15.28
C ALA A 63 -6.70 -4.41 16.62
N LYS A 64 -8.03 -4.28 16.61
CA LYS A 64 -8.84 -4.29 17.84
C LYS A 64 -8.66 -5.60 18.62
N GLN A 65 -8.78 -6.74 17.95
CA GLN A 65 -8.58 -8.05 18.61
C GLN A 65 -7.16 -8.22 19.15
N ALA A 66 -6.13 -7.72 18.45
CA ALA A 66 -4.76 -7.74 18.94
C ALA A 66 -4.64 -6.98 20.27
N ARG A 67 -5.18 -5.77 20.36
CA ARG A 67 -5.16 -4.96 21.61
C ARG A 67 -5.99 -5.59 22.72
N GLU A 68 -7.18 -6.13 22.41
CA GLU A 68 -8.00 -6.89 23.37
C GLU A 68 -7.24 -8.07 23.99
N MET A 69 -6.33 -8.69 23.24
CA MET A 69 -5.52 -9.82 23.69
C MET A 69 -4.19 -9.40 24.32
N GLY A 70 -3.94 -8.10 24.49
CA GLY A 70 -2.72 -7.56 25.12
C GLY A 70 -1.48 -7.61 24.21
N ILE A 71 -1.68 -7.65 22.89
CA ILE A 71 -0.59 -7.51 21.93
C ILE A 71 -0.40 -6.02 21.64
N ASP A 72 0.53 -5.38 22.37
CA ASP A 72 0.75 -3.93 22.32
C ASP A 72 1.93 -3.52 21.41
N CYS A 73 2.61 -4.48 20.78
CA CYS A 73 3.69 -4.19 19.84
C CYS A 73 3.17 -3.41 18.62
N MET A 74 4.10 -2.83 17.87
CA MET A 74 3.78 -2.11 16.64
C MET A 74 3.11 -3.04 15.63
N LEU A 75 1.99 -2.61 15.05
CA LEU A 75 1.43 -3.20 13.85
C LEU A 75 1.91 -2.40 12.64
N MET A 76 2.29 -3.08 11.59
CA MET A 76 2.73 -2.45 10.36
C MET A 76 2.00 -3.04 9.16
N GLY A 77 1.32 -2.17 8.42
CA GLY A 77 0.58 -2.52 7.22
C GLY A 77 1.35 -2.26 5.93
N HIS A 78 0.72 -2.64 4.85
CA HIS A 78 1.12 -2.29 3.49
C HIS A 78 0.03 -1.41 2.85
N ASP A 79 0.07 -1.21 1.53
CA ASP A 79 -0.90 -0.41 0.78
C ASP A 79 -2.38 -0.87 0.93
N GLY A 80 -2.64 -2.06 1.44
CA GLY A 80 -3.97 -2.48 1.90
C GLY A 80 -4.51 -1.69 3.12
N TRP A 81 -3.69 -0.83 3.73
CA TRP A 81 -4.09 0.12 4.78
C TRP A 81 -4.38 1.52 4.23
N ASP A 82 -4.27 1.71 2.93
CA ASP A 82 -4.41 3.00 2.26
C ASP A 82 -5.88 3.42 2.11
N SER A 83 -6.56 3.53 3.24
CA SER A 83 -7.96 3.92 3.36
C SER A 83 -8.15 4.93 4.48
N ALA A 84 -8.82 6.03 4.18
CA ALA A 84 -9.19 7.03 5.17
C ALA A 84 -10.12 6.48 6.26
N GLN A 85 -10.80 5.35 6.00
CA GLN A 85 -11.76 4.76 6.96
C GLN A 85 -11.08 3.88 7.99
N LEU A 86 -9.93 3.27 7.65
CA LEU A 86 -9.27 2.29 8.51
C LEU A 86 -8.93 2.84 9.89
N ALA A 87 -8.35 4.04 9.98
CA ALA A 87 -7.96 4.64 11.26
C ALA A 87 -9.17 4.84 12.18
N GLY A 88 -10.28 5.38 11.64
CA GLY A 88 -11.52 5.58 12.38
C GLY A 88 -12.16 4.26 12.83
N GLU A 89 -12.22 3.24 11.96
CA GLU A 89 -12.78 1.94 12.28
C GLU A 89 -11.94 1.15 13.29
N ALA A 90 -10.65 1.42 13.37
CA ALA A 90 -9.75 0.81 14.35
C ALA A 90 -9.94 1.34 15.79
N GLU A 91 -10.66 2.46 15.98
CA GLU A 91 -11.03 3.01 17.29
C GLU A 91 -9.81 3.17 18.24
N GLY A 92 -8.69 3.66 17.71
CA GLY A 92 -7.43 3.86 18.42
C GLY A 92 -6.51 2.63 18.51
N ALA A 93 -6.95 1.45 18.05
CA ALA A 93 -6.11 0.24 18.08
C ALA A 93 -4.86 0.33 17.19
N LEU A 94 -4.83 1.29 16.26
CA LEU A 94 -3.70 1.55 15.36
C LEU A 94 -2.85 2.76 15.78
N GLU A 95 -3.08 3.35 16.96
CA GLU A 95 -2.28 4.50 17.41
C GLU A 95 -0.77 4.21 17.34
N ASN A 96 0.00 5.12 16.72
CA ASN A 96 1.44 5.00 16.44
C ASN A 96 1.84 3.79 15.57
N CYS A 97 0.89 3.13 14.91
CA CYS A 97 1.17 2.08 13.95
C CYS A 97 1.51 2.67 12.59
N LEU A 98 2.25 1.91 11.77
CA LEU A 98 2.79 2.39 10.50
C LEU A 98 2.22 1.58 9.33
N TYR A 99 2.15 2.20 8.17
CA TYR A 99 2.04 1.45 6.92
C TYR A 99 2.87 2.08 5.81
N VAL A 100 3.23 1.25 4.84
CA VAL A 100 3.95 1.67 3.64
C VAL A 100 2.97 1.71 2.49
N SER A 101 2.85 2.90 1.86
CA SER A 101 2.13 3.09 0.61
C SER A 101 3.08 3.31 -0.56
N ARG A 102 2.61 2.98 -1.75
CA ARG A 102 3.29 3.33 -3.01
C ARG A 102 3.00 4.77 -3.44
N ILE A 103 2.16 5.49 -2.71
CA ILE A 103 1.65 6.79 -3.10
C ILE A 103 1.94 7.82 -2.03
N GLY A 104 2.51 8.96 -2.46
CA GLY A 104 2.58 10.16 -1.66
C GLY A 104 1.41 11.09 -1.99
N PHE A 105 0.29 10.99 -1.26
CA PHE A 105 -0.87 11.91 -1.43
C PHE A 105 -0.56 13.37 -1.10
N ASN A 106 0.64 13.68 -0.65
CA ASN A 106 0.98 14.98 -0.09
C ASN A 106 1.55 15.98 -1.10
N SER A 107 1.79 15.57 -2.36
CA SER A 107 2.24 16.51 -3.36
C SER A 107 1.14 17.56 -3.65
N PRO A 108 1.51 18.83 -3.94
CA PRO A 108 0.53 19.86 -4.30
C PRO A 108 -0.35 19.44 -5.48
N ASP A 109 0.22 18.75 -6.46
CA ASP A 109 -0.49 18.34 -7.68
C ASP A 109 -1.48 17.20 -7.39
N ALA A 110 -1.12 16.22 -6.54
CA ALA A 110 -2.05 15.17 -6.11
C ALA A 110 -3.22 15.76 -5.31
N LYS A 111 -2.96 16.73 -4.43
CA LYS A 111 -4.02 17.44 -3.69
C LYS A 111 -4.96 18.20 -4.62
N ALA A 112 -4.42 18.98 -5.56
CA ALA A 112 -5.21 19.71 -6.54
C ALA A 112 -6.04 18.76 -7.42
N PHE A 113 -5.49 17.61 -7.79
CA PHE A 113 -6.21 16.56 -8.51
C PHE A 113 -7.35 16.01 -7.67
N GLY A 114 -7.14 15.71 -6.38
CA GLY A 114 -8.16 15.23 -5.46
C GLY A 114 -9.31 16.23 -5.29
N GLU A 115 -9.02 17.53 -5.15
CA GLU A 115 -10.02 18.58 -5.11
C GLU A 115 -10.87 18.63 -6.41
N ARG A 116 -10.22 18.44 -7.56
CA ARG A 116 -10.91 18.36 -8.85
C ARG A 116 -11.82 17.14 -8.93
N VAL A 117 -11.35 15.96 -8.52
CA VAL A 117 -12.14 14.72 -8.50
C VAL A 117 -13.36 14.89 -7.59
N ALA A 118 -13.17 15.41 -6.39
CA ALA A 118 -14.29 15.67 -5.47
C ALA A 118 -15.32 16.64 -6.04
N LYS A 119 -14.85 17.70 -6.69
CA LYS A 119 -15.73 18.73 -7.29
C LYS A 119 -16.50 18.22 -8.51
N GLU A 120 -15.84 17.44 -9.38
CA GLU A 120 -16.43 17.00 -10.66
C GLU A 120 -17.30 15.76 -10.51
N TYR A 121 -16.90 14.84 -9.63
CA TYR A 121 -17.53 13.52 -9.49
C TYR A 121 -18.23 13.30 -8.16
N GLY A 122 -18.02 14.16 -7.16
CA GLY A 122 -18.66 14.03 -5.83
C GLY A 122 -18.13 12.85 -5.01
N ILE A 123 -16.93 12.37 -5.29
CA ILE A 123 -16.28 11.26 -4.61
C ILE A 123 -14.96 11.70 -3.97
N SER A 124 -14.54 11.02 -2.91
CA SER A 124 -13.19 11.17 -2.39
C SER A 124 -12.18 10.55 -3.35
N MET A 125 -11.00 11.16 -3.45
CA MET A 125 -9.90 10.58 -4.20
C MET A 125 -9.31 9.40 -3.43
N GLU A 126 -9.24 8.26 -4.09
CA GLU A 126 -8.53 7.07 -3.63
C GLU A 126 -7.26 6.86 -4.48
N ALA A 127 -6.40 5.96 -4.04
CA ALA A 127 -5.14 5.63 -4.71
C ALA A 127 -5.31 5.25 -6.18
N GLU A 128 -6.36 4.50 -6.48
CA GLU A 128 -6.70 4.02 -7.82
C GLU A 128 -6.99 5.16 -8.80
N CYS A 129 -7.50 6.29 -8.32
CA CYS A 129 -7.72 7.49 -9.15
C CYS A 129 -6.39 8.03 -9.69
N LEU A 130 -5.35 8.08 -8.83
CA LEU A 130 -4.01 8.53 -9.21
C LEU A 130 -3.34 7.54 -10.16
N PHE A 131 -3.38 6.25 -9.86
CA PHE A 131 -2.84 5.21 -10.75
C PHE A 131 -3.51 5.21 -12.11
N GLY A 132 -4.84 5.32 -12.14
CA GLY A 132 -5.59 5.39 -13.39
C GLY A 132 -5.21 6.61 -14.23
N TYR A 133 -5.13 7.77 -13.61
CA TYR A 133 -4.75 9.02 -14.28
C TYR A 133 -3.32 8.96 -14.84
N ASP A 134 -2.34 8.58 -14.03
CA ASP A 134 -0.95 8.49 -14.45
C ASP A 134 -0.73 7.38 -15.46
N GLY A 135 -1.40 6.24 -15.30
CA GLY A 135 -1.32 5.14 -16.26
C GLY A 135 -1.77 5.54 -17.67
N VAL A 136 -2.89 6.28 -17.78
CA VAL A 136 -3.38 6.80 -19.04
C VAL A 136 -2.39 7.83 -19.63
N ASN A 137 -1.89 8.76 -18.83
CA ASN A 137 -0.94 9.77 -19.29
C ASN A 137 0.38 9.14 -19.73
N TRP A 138 0.85 8.12 -19.05
CA TRP A 138 2.07 7.39 -19.44
C TRP A 138 1.91 6.65 -20.76
N ILE A 139 0.74 6.02 -20.97
CA ILE A 139 0.42 5.39 -22.27
C ILE A 139 0.34 6.44 -23.38
N VAL A 140 -0.28 7.60 -23.12
CA VAL A 140 -0.35 8.69 -24.11
C VAL A 140 1.03 9.22 -24.45
N ASP A 141 1.90 9.39 -23.45
CA ASP A 141 3.31 9.76 -23.68
C ASP A 141 4.03 8.74 -24.57
N ALA A 142 3.86 7.44 -24.27
CA ALA A 142 4.45 6.36 -25.06
C ALA A 142 3.93 6.35 -26.50
N ILE A 143 2.65 6.57 -26.75
CA ILE A 143 2.05 6.71 -28.09
C ILE A 143 2.69 7.87 -28.85
N ASN A 144 2.85 9.01 -28.18
CA ASN A 144 3.46 10.19 -28.79
C ASN A 144 4.94 9.95 -29.16
N ARG A 145 5.71 9.29 -28.27
CA ARG A 145 7.11 8.91 -28.54
C ARG A 145 7.22 7.85 -29.65
N ALA A 146 6.33 6.88 -29.67
CA ALA A 146 6.28 5.86 -30.72
C ALA A 146 5.84 6.42 -32.09
N GLY A 147 5.08 7.52 -32.10
CA GLY A 147 4.43 8.04 -33.28
C GLY A 147 3.45 7.06 -33.93
N SER A 148 2.92 6.10 -33.16
CA SER A 148 2.12 4.98 -33.63
C SER A 148 1.15 4.51 -32.56
N ALA A 149 -0.03 4.05 -32.98
CA ALA A 149 -1.00 3.36 -32.10
C ALA A 149 -0.84 1.83 -32.14
N ASP A 150 0.21 1.32 -32.79
CA ASP A 150 0.52 -0.12 -32.78
C ASP A 150 0.92 -0.58 -31.37
N PRO A 151 0.30 -1.64 -30.81
CA PRO A 151 0.56 -2.08 -29.44
C PRO A 151 2.04 -2.46 -29.19
N THR A 152 2.72 -3.02 -30.19
CA THR A 152 4.14 -3.38 -30.06
C THR A 152 5.02 -2.14 -29.97
N ALA A 153 4.75 -1.13 -30.82
CA ALA A 153 5.48 0.13 -30.78
C ALA A 153 5.25 0.89 -29.45
N ILE A 154 4.03 0.85 -28.93
CA ILE A 154 3.70 1.44 -27.61
C ILE A 154 4.45 0.72 -26.49
N ARG A 155 4.44 -0.63 -26.47
CA ARG A 155 5.20 -1.42 -25.49
C ARG A 155 6.68 -1.07 -25.54
N ASP A 156 7.29 -1.03 -26.71
CA ASP A 156 8.71 -0.73 -26.88
C ASP A 156 9.04 0.70 -26.40
N ALA A 157 8.13 1.65 -26.63
CA ALA A 157 8.26 3.00 -26.11
C ALA A 157 8.10 3.07 -24.58
N LEU A 158 7.23 2.25 -23.98
CA LEU A 158 7.10 2.15 -22.53
C LEU A 158 8.36 1.55 -21.88
N GLU A 159 8.92 0.49 -22.46
CA GLU A 159 10.20 -0.10 -22.00
C GLU A 159 11.35 0.90 -22.00
N GLN A 160 11.35 1.82 -22.96
CA GLN A 160 12.37 2.87 -23.10
C GLN A 160 12.09 4.10 -22.24
N THR A 161 11.11 4.05 -21.35
CA THR A 161 10.83 5.18 -20.43
C THR A 161 11.91 5.25 -19.35
N GLU A 162 12.84 6.18 -19.49
CA GLU A 162 13.85 6.43 -18.46
C GLU A 162 13.23 7.06 -17.22
N VAL A 163 12.35 8.04 -17.41
CA VAL A 163 11.64 8.74 -16.34
C VAL A 163 10.25 9.16 -16.81
N PHE A 164 9.24 8.94 -15.99
CA PHE A 164 7.92 9.50 -16.13
C PHE A 164 7.54 10.23 -14.85
N GLU A 165 7.22 11.51 -14.94
CA GLU A 165 6.76 12.33 -13.80
C GLU A 165 5.25 12.31 -13.75
N GLY A 166 4.70 11.62 -12.77
CA GLY A 166 3.25 11.49 -12.53
C GLY A 166 2.80 12.15 -11.24
N LEU A 167 1.51 12.10 -10.98
CA LEU A 167 0.92 12.54 -9.70
C LEU A 167 1.35 11.66 -8.54
N ILE A 168 1.61 10.37 -8.81
CA ILE A 168 2.12 9.40 -7.83
C ILE A 168 3.62 9.57 -7.56
N GLY A 169 4.30 10.41 -8.32
CA GLY A 169 5.74 10.67 -8.24
C GLY A 169 6.50 10.22 -9.47
N THR A 170 7.81 10.15 -9.34
CA THR A 170 8.72 9.76 -10.42
C THR A 170 8.72 8.25 -10.60
N LEU A 171 8.42 7.80 -11.81
CA LEU A 171 8.47 6.39 -12.22
C LEU A 171 9.67 6.17 -13.14
N VAL A 172 10.40 5.09 -12.89
CA VAL A 172 11.51 4.63 -13.73
C VAL A 172 11.23 3.19 -14.14
N MET A 173 11.15 2.94 -15.45
CA MET A 173 10.90 1.58 -15.95
C MET A 173 12.15 0.71 -15.83
N ASP A 174 12.00 -0.46 -15.25
CA ASP A 174 13.01 -1.53 -15.36
C ASP A 174 12.69 -2.37 -16.62
N PRO A 175 13.48 -2.25 -17.68
CA PRO A 175 13.20 -2.97 -18.93
C PRO A 175 13.37 -4.49 -18.82
N ALA A 176 14.06 -4.98 -17.79
CA ALA A 176 14.26 -6.42 -17.58
C ALA A 176 13.05 -7.10 -16.94
N THR A 177 12.33 -6.38 -16.08
CA THR A 177 11.20 -6.91 -15.33
C THR A 177 9.85 -6.31 -15.73
N HIS A 178 9.86 -5.22 -16.50
CA HIS A 178 8.71 -4.37 -16.86
C HIS A 178 7.98 -3.82 -15.61
N ASN A 179 8.68 -3.72 -14.50
CA ASN A 179 8.16 -3.11 -13.28
C ASN A 179 8.71 -1.69 -13.13
N PRO A 180 7.85 -0.71 -12.93
CA PRO A 180 8.33 0.61 -12.58
C PRO A 180 8.85 0.63 -11.15
N SER A 181 10.03 1.21 -10.93
CA SER A 181 10.47 1.57 -9.59
C SER A 181 9.91 2.93 -9.21
N MET A 182 9.49 3.06 -7.96
CA MET A 182 8.96 4.30 -7.39
C MET A 182 9.36 4.42 -5.94
N ALA A 183 9.34 5.62 -5.40
CA ALA A 183 9.52 5.84 -3.97
C ALA A 183 8.30 5.31 -3.21
N CYS A 184 8.54 4.78 -2.02
CA CYS A 184 7.47 4.44 -1.09
C CYS A 184 7.26 5.58 -0.10
N ALA A 185 6.03 5.79 0.32
CA ALA A 185 5.63 6.70 1.37
C ALA A 185 5.38 5.91 2.67
N LEU A 186 5.81 6.45 3.80
CA LEU A 186 5.54 5.89 5.12
C LEU A 186 4.50 6.78 5.81
N TYR A 187 3.48 6.15 6.38
CA TYR A 187 2.41 6.82 7.11
C TYR A 187 2.34 6.28 8.54
N GLU A 188 1.97 7.14 9.48
CA GLU A 188 1.75 6.83 10.87
C GLU A 188 0.31 7.16 11.28
N CYS A 189 -0.32 6.29 12.04
CA CYS A 189 -1.68 6.49 12.53
C CYS A 189 -1.67 7.39 13.77
N HIS A 190 -2.48 8.46 13.74
CA HIS A 190 -2.73 9.36 14.86
C HIS A 190 -4.23 9.63 14.98
N GLY A 191 -4.86 9.16 16.06
CA GLY A 191 -6.30 9.24 16.22
C GLY A 191 -7.03 8.52 15.09
N ASP A 192 -7.85 9.26 14.35
CA ASP A 192 -8.69 8.75 13.26
C ASP A 192 -8.09 9.00 11.87
N SER A 193 -6.78 9.28 11.78
CA SER A 193 -6.13 9.62 10.51
C SER A 193 -4.72 9.03 10.39
N PHE A 194 -4.26 8.95 9.15
CA PHE A 194 -2.86 8.64 8.84
C PHE A 194 -2.14 9.90 8.38
N GLU A 195 -0.94 10.11 8.91
CA GLU A 195 -0.09 11.23 8.59
C GLU A 195 1.20 10.75 7.92
N PHE A 196 1.65 11.49 6.92
CA PHE A 196 2.93 11.23 6.24
C PHE A 196 4.09 11.47 7.19
N LYS A 197 5.05 10.53 7.22
CA LYS A 197 6.20 10.54 8.13
C LYS A 197 7.51 10.97 7.44
#